data_3db5041c4fb072c0764f2ebdea99756d
#
_entry.id   3db5041c4fb072c0764f2ebdea99756d
#
_cell.length_a   1.000
_cell.length_b   1.000
_cell.length_c   1.000
_cell.angle_alpha   90.00
_cell.angle_beta   90.00
_cell.angle_gamma   90.00
#
_symmetry.space_group_name_H-M   'P 1'
#
loop_
_entity.id
_entity.type
_entity.pdbx_description
1 polymer ?
#
loop_
_entity_poly.entity_id
_entity_poly.type
_entity_poly.pdbx_seq_one_letter_code
_entity_poly.pdbx_strand_id
1 'polypeptide(L)'
;MTRAELFAQIQQKSSFLCVGLDPDLDKLPAHLHSEPDPIFSFCQQIIEETADFAVAYKPNTAFFEAHGAKGWETLAKVEALIPKHIFSIADAKRGDIGNTATRYAEAFFTHMNFDSITVAPYMGKDSVTPFLEFEGKWAILLALTSNPGSLDFQLLQDASGKALYQTVLEKSQEWGSPENLMYVVGATRGELIGEVRKQVPEHFFLVPGVGAQGGSLADVARFGMNSSCGLLVNSSRGIIYASKEKDFAKVARREAQKLQEEMRELLDRYLH
;
A
#
# COMPACT_ATOMS: atom_id res chain seq x y z
N MET A 1 -12.40 6.57 3.01
CA MET A 1 -11.97 7.65 2.07
C MET A 1 -12.40 7.29 0.67
N THR A 2 -12.99 8.21 -0.09
CA THR A 2 -13.38 8.04 -1.50
C THR A 2 -12.20 8.25 -2.45
N ARG A 3 -12.35 7.82 -3.71
CA ARG A 3 -11.35 8.05 -4.78
C ARG A 3 -11.09 9.55 -5.00
N ALA A 4 -12.14 10.36 -4.98
CA ALA A 4 -12.01 11.81 -5.14
C ALA A 4 -11.26 12.47 -3.98
N GLU A 5 -11.52 12.04 -2.74
CA GLU A 5 -10.81 12.53 -1.56
C GLU A 5 -9.33 12.13 -1.59
N LEU A 6 -9.00 10.90 -1.99
CA LEU A 6 -7.61 10.45 -2.15
C LEU A 6 -6.89 11.28 -3.21
N PHE A 7 -7.52 11.53 -4.36
CA PHE A 7 -6.94 12.37 -5.40
C PHE A 7 -6.76 13.82 -4.95
N ALA A 8 -7.70 14.38 -4.21
CA ALA A 8 -7.57 15.72 -3.62
C ALA A 8 -6.37 15.80 -2.65
N GLN A 9 -6.11 14.76 -1.86
CA GLN A 9 -4.92 14.69 -1.00
C GLN A 9 -3.62 14.64 -1.83
N ILE A 10 -3.59 13.87 -2.92
CA ILE A 10 -2.45 13.82 -3.85
C ILE A 10 -2.14 15.21 -4.41
N GLN A 11 -3.16 15.93 -4.86
CA GLN A 11 -3.01 17.29 -5.38
C GLN A 11 -2.56 18.27 -4.30
N GLN A 12 -3.19 18.25 -3.13
CA GLN A 12 -2.90 19.17 -2.01
C GLN A 12 -1.45 19.02 -1.53
N LYS A 13 -0.96 17.77 -1.42
CA LYS A 13 0.40 17.48 -0.94
C LYS A 13 1.44 17.43 -2.06
N SER A 14 1.00 17.51 -3.32
CA SER A 14 1.85 17.25 -4.49
C SER A 14 2.67 15.98 -4.32
N SER A 15 2.00 14.90 -3.90
CA SER A 15 2.62 13.64 -3.48
C SER A 15 1.67 12.47 -3.75
N PHE A 16 2.23 11.33 -4.12
CA PHE A 16 1.54 10.04 -4.14
C PHE A 16 2.31 8.98 -3.31
N LEU A 17 2.97 9.48 -2.25
CA LEU A 17 3.76 8.69 -1.33
C LEU A 17 2.88 7.90 -0.36
N CYS A 18 3.08 6.60 -0.33
CA CYS A 18 2.63 5.69 0.72
C CYS A 18 3.82 5.33 1.62
N VAL A 19 3.77 5.67 2.90
CA VAL A 19 4.82 5.29 3.85
C VAL A 19 4.49 3.92 4.44
N GLY A 20 5.37 2.94 4.18
CA GLY A 20 5.23 1.60 4.75
C GLY A 20 5.73 1.55 6.20
N LEU A 21 4.91 1.03 7.10
CA LEU A 21 5.25 0.80 8.50
C LEU A 21 5.50 -0.69 8.73
N ASP A 22 6.77 -1.08 8.61
CA ASP A 22 7.26 -2.46 8.79
C ASP A 22 8.22 -2.50 10.01
N PRO A 23 7.73 -2.31 11.26
CA PRO A 23 8.57 -2.12 12.45
C PRO A 23 9.17 -3.45 12.94
N ASP A 24 10.45 -3.64 12.69
CA ASP A 24 11.23 -4.78 13.14
C ASP A 24 11.97 -4.39 14.44
N LEU A 25 11.66 -5.05 15.55
CA LEU A 25 12.25 -4.74 16.86
C LEU A 25 13.77 -4.66 16.83
N ASP A 26 14.43 -5.57 16.09
CA ASP A 26 15.90 -5.62 16.03
C ASP A 26 16.50 -4.43 15.27
N LYS A 27 15.69 -3.68 14.57
CA LYS A 27 16.10 -2.50 13.78
C LYS A 27 15.71 -1.18 14.39
N LEU A 28 14.92 -1.18 15.48
CA LEU A 28 14.51 0.05 16.12
C LEU A 28 15.72 0.79 16.75
N PRO A 29 15.68 2.11 16.84
CA PRO A 29 16.66 2.89 17.61
C PRO A 29 16.77 2.40 19.06
N ALA A 30 17.99 2.23 19.55
CA ALA A 30 18.27 1.62 20.85
C ALA A 30 17.51 2.25 22.02
N HIS A 31 17.30 3.57 21.98
CA HIS A 31 16.59 4.29 23.05
C HIS A 31 15.10 3.93 23.16
N LEU A 32 14.49 3.41 22.08
CA LEU A 32 13.08 3.00 22.10
C LEU A 32 12.85 1.66 22.79
N HIS A 33 13.88 0.82 22.93
CA HIS A 33 13.74 -0.48 23.60
C HIS A 33 13.33 -0.40 25.06
N SER A 34 13.51 0.75 25.70
CA SER A 34 13.05 1.00 27.09
C SER A 34 11.59 1.49 27.17
N GLU A 35 10.95 1.77 26.05
CA GLU A 35 9.56 2.19 26.00
C GLU A 35 8.61 1.02 26.33
N PRO A 36 7.44 1.26 26.95
CA PRO A 36 6.44 0.23 27.21
C PRO A 36 5.92 -0.49 25.95
N ASP A 37 5.89 0.22 24.82
CA ASP A 37 5.50 -0.29 23.52
C ASP A 37 6.44 0.34 22.44
N PRO A 38 7.64 -0.25 22.25
CA PRO A 38 8.65 0.31 21.33
C PRO A 38 8.16 0.45 19.90
N ILE A 39 7.36 -0.51 19.42
CA ILE A 39 6.80 -0.51 18.05
C ILE A 39 5.83 0.66 17.90
N PHE A 40 4.96 0.88 18.89
CA PHE A 40 4.04 2.01 18.89
C PHE A 40 4.79 3.34 18.88
N SER A 41 5.74 3.53 19.81
CA SER A 41 6.54 4.76 19.92
C SER A 41 7.32 5.06 18.65
N PHE A 42 7.83 4.02 17.98
CA PHE A 42 8.51 4.16 16.69
C PHE A 42 7.54 4.62 15.59
N CYS A 43 6.42 3.90 15.41
CA CYS A 43 5.44 4.24 14.38
C CYS A 43 4.83 5.62 14.60
N GLN A 44 4.57 6.00 15.86
CA GLN A 44 4.05 7.31 16.22
C GLN A 44 4.97 8.42 15.72
N GLN A 45 6.25 8.38 16.05
CA GLN A 45 7.21 9.41 15.66
C GLN A 45 7.40 9.46 14.13
N ILE A 46 7.38 8.30 13.44
CA ILE A 46 7.41 8.26 11.97
C ILE A 46 6.18 8.94 11.38
N ILE A 47 4.97 8.63 11.86
CA ILE A 47 3.72 9.24 11.37
C ILE A 47 3.74 10.75 11.60
N GLU A 48 4.07 11.20 12.82
CA GLU A 48 4.11 12.63 13.17
C GLU A 48 5.04 13.43 12.25
N GLU A 49 6.22 12.89 11.93
CA GLU A 49 7.23 13.60 11.13
C GLU A 49 6.99 13.47 9.60
N THR A 50 6.25 12.48 9.13
CA THR A 50 6.08 12.25 7.68
C THR A 50 4.68 12.58 7.16
N ALA A 51 3.72 12.90 8.04
CA ALA A 51 2.32 13.15 7.66
C ALA A 51 2.12 14.29 6.65
N ASP A 52 3.01 15.29 6.63
CA ASP A 52 2.95 16.39 5.66
C ASP A 52 3.15 15.91 4.21
N PHE A 53 3.88 14.81 4.01
CA PHE A 53 4.29 14.32 2.69
C PHE A 53 3.53 13.05 2.26
N ALA A 54 3.10 12.24 3.23
CA ALA A 54 2.40 10.98 2.96
C ALA A 54 0.92 11.21 2.64
N VAL A 55 0.43 10.57 1.58
CA VAL A 55 -1.02 10.47 1.27
C VAL A 55 -1.61 9.16 1.75
N ALA A 56 -0.75 8.18 2.07
CA ALA A 56 -1.15 6.91 2.64
C ALA A 56 -0.12 6.40 3.65
N TYR A 57 -0.59 5.64 4.65
CA TYR A 57 0.23 4.78 5.51
C TYR A 57 -0.18 3.33 5.35
N LYS A 58 0.84 2.46 5.33
CA LYS A 58 0.63 1.03 5.11
C LYS A 58 1.34 0.19 6.17
N PRO A 59 0.74 0.01 7.37
CA PRO A 59 1.22 -0.98 8.31
C PRO A 59 1.20 -2.38 7.70
N ASN A 60 2.34 -3.08 7.74
CA ASN A 60 2.44 -4.47 7.35
C ASN A 60 2.09 -5.34 8.57
N THR A 61 0.93 -5.97 8.54
CA THR A 61 0.37 -6.66 9.70
C THR A 61 1.28 -7.77 10.24
N ALA A 62 2.10 -8.40 9.39
CA ALA A 62 3.03 -9.45 9.81
C ALA A 62 4.00 -9.00 10.91
N PHE A 63 4.45 -7.73 10.87
CA PHE A 63 5.35 -7.17 11.88
C PHE A 63 4.67 -6.92 13.23
N PHE A 64 3.35 -6.88 13.24
CA PHE A 64 2.53 -6.76 14.45
C PHE A 64 2.04 -8.13 14.92
N GLU A 65 1.48 -8.93 14.01
CA GLU A 65 0.96 -10.28 14.29
C GLU A 65 2.02 -11.19 14.95
N ALA A 66 3.29 -11.04 14.58
CA ALA A 66 4.42 -11.77 15.17
C ALA A 66 4.56 -11.56 16.70
N HIS A 67 3.95 -10.51 17.27
CA HIS A 67 3.96 -10.19 18.69
C HIS A 67 2.68 -10.63 19.42
N GLY A 68 1.85 -11.49 18.82
CA GLY A 68 0.64 -12.04 19.40
C GLY A 68 -0.40 -10.97 19.76
N ALA A 69 -1.12 -11.16 20.86
CA ALA A 69 -2.20 -10.25 21.28
C ALA A 69 -1.73 -8.79 21.41
N LYS A 70 -0.54 -8.57 22.01
CA LYS A 70 0.03 -7.22 22.16
C LYS A 70 0.28 -6.55 20.80
N GLY A 71 0.73 -7.31 19.81
CA GLY A 71 0.95 -6.78 18.46
C GLY A 71 -0.35 -6.32 17.79
N TRP A 72 -1.44 -7.04 17.98
CA TRP A 72 -2.77 -6.63 17.51
C TRP A 72 -3.25 -5.35 18.20
N GLU A 73 -3.05 -5.22 19.52
CA GLU A 73 -3.35 -3.98 20.25
C GLU A 73 -2.51 -2.81 19.74
N THR A 74 -1.22 -3.05 19.48
CA THR A 74 -0.31 -2.05 18.94
C THR A 74 -0.74 -1.63 17.52
N LEU A 75 -1.12 -2.58 16.65
CA LEU A 75 -1.62 -2.28 15.30
C LEU A 75 -2.85 -1.37 15.34
N ALA A 76 -3.81 -1.68 16.23
CA ALA A 76 -5.02 -0.87 16.39
C ALA A 76 -4.69 0.56 16.87
N LYS A 77 -3.72 0.70 17.77
CA LYS A 77 -3.25 2.03 18.23
C LYS A 77 -2.54 2.80 17.11
N VAL A 78 -1.72 2.12 16.31
CA VAL A 78 -1.01 2.73 15.17
C VAL A 78 -2.01 3.19 14.11
N GLU A 79 -3.03 2.40 13.79
CA GLU A 79 -4.10 2.83 12.88
C GLU A 79 -4.80 4.09 13.40
N ALA A 80 -5.16 4.13 14.67
CA ALA A 80 -5.84 5.26 15.29
C ALA A 80 -5.00 6.56 15.30
N LEU A 81 -3.68 6.48 15.14
CA LEU A 81 -2.78 7.65 14.99
C LEU A 81 -2.80 8.23 13.58
N ILE A 82 -3.15 7.44 12.56
CA ILE A 82 -3.15 7.91 11.17
C ILE A 82 -4.21 9.00 11.03
N PRO A 83 -3.82 10.22 10.61
CA PRO A 83 -4.79 11.30 10.41
C PRO A 83 -5.89 10.88 9.44
N LYS A 84 -7.15 11.14 9.76
CA LYS A 84 -8.32 10.68 8.98
C LYS A 84 -8.36 11.14 7.52
N HIS A 85 -7.60 12.16 7.17
CA HIS A 85 -7.44 12.64 5.80
C HIS A 85 -6.29 11.94 5.04
N ILE A 86 -5.59 11.00 5.67
CA ILE A 86 -4.54 10.17 5.05
C ILE A 86 -5.06 8.74 4.93
N PHE A 87 -4.91 8.16 3.75
CA PHE A 87 -5.44 6.83 3.43
C PHE A 87 -4.71 5.73 4.23
N SER A 88 -5.44 4.86 4.90
CA SER A 88 -4.87 3.78 5.69
C SER A 88 -5.00 2.42 5.00
N ILE A 89 -3.90 1.68 4.94
CA ILE A 89 -3.80 0.39 4.24
C ILE A 89 -3.36 -0.71 5.22
N ALA A 90 -4.23 -1.65 5.51
CA ALA A 90 -3.83 -2.89 6.18
C ALA A 90 -3.14 -3.83 5.18
N ASP A 91 -1.80 -3.90 5.21
CA ASP A 91 -1.06 -4.81 4.34
C ASP A 91 -1.05 -6.24 4.94
N ALA A 92 -2.21 -6.91 4.85
CA ALA A 92 -2.52 -8.17 5.53
C ALA A 92 -2.57 -9.37 4.58
N LYS A 93 -2.74 -9.13 3.28
CA LYS A 93 -2.82 -10.17 2.22
C LYS A 93 -3.76 -11.31 2.60
N ARG A 94 -4.97 -10.93 3.07
CA ARG A 94 -6.00 -11.90 3.46
C ARG A 94 -6.58 -12.59 2.23
N GLY A 95 -7.07 -13.80 2.44
CA GLY A 95 -7.73 -14.59 1.43
C GLY A 95 -8.44 -15.74 2.11
N ASP A 96 -9.77 -15.71 2.06
CA ASP A 96 -10.66 -16.75 2.56
C ASP A 96 -12.03 -16.55 1.92
N ILE A 97 -12.94 -17.49 2.05
CA ILE A 97 -14.24 -17.48 1.38
C ILE A 97 -15.41 -17.17 2.31
N GLY A 98 -16.46 -16.56 1.75
CA GLY A 98 -17.76 -16.40 2.38
C GLY A 98 -17.67 -15.74 3.77
N ASN A 99 -18.33 -16.34 4.75
CA ASN A 99 -18.40 -15.80 6.10
C ASN A 99 -17.03 -15.58 6.76
N THR A 100 -16.02 -16.43 6.51
CA THR A 100 -14.67 -16.26 7.07
C THR A 100 -14.02 -14.98 6.50
N ALA A 101 -14.12 -14.74 5.21
CA ALA A 101 -13.63 -13.51 4.59
C ALA A 101 -14.33 -12.26 5.17
N THR A 102 -15.65 -12.33 5.42
CA THR A 102 -16.41 -11.26 6.10
C THR A 102 -15.84 -10.97 7.48
N ARG A 103 -15.47 -12.01 8.28
CA ARG A 103 -14.86 -11.80 9.62
C ARG A 103 -13.50 -11.09 9.53
N TYR A 104 -12.69 -11.40 8.53
CA TYR A 104 -11.46 -10.64 8.27
C TYR A 104 -11.77 -9.17 7.91
N ALA A 105 -12.75 -8.93 7.05
CA ALA A 105 -13.15 -7.57 6.69
C ALA A 105 -13.65 -6.78 7.90
N GLU A 106 -14.49 -7.36 8.76
CA GLU A 106 -14.96 -6.75 10.01
C GLU A 106 -13.79 -6.38 10.94
N ALA A 107 -12.79 -7.26 11.08
CA ALA A 107 -11.64 -7.00 11.95
C ALA A 107 -10.88 -5.74 11.52
N PHE A 108 -10.65 -5.56 10.22
CA PHE A 108 -9.89 -4.42 9.72
C PHE A 108 -10.75 -3.17 9.47
N PHE A 109 -11.97 -3.32 8.97
CA PHE A 109 -12.81 -2.19 8.56
C PHE A 109 -13.70 -1.66 9.69
N THR A 110 -14.22 -2.55 10.56
CA THR A 110 -15.14 -2.16 11.61
C THR A 110 -14.41 -1.93 12.95
N HIS A 111 -13.52 -2.85 13.33
CA HIS A 111 -12.86 -2.75 14.64
C HIS A 111 -11.63 -1.83 14.62
N MET A 112 -10.79 -1.89 13.58
CA MET A 112 -9.60 -1.06 13.44
C MET A 112 -9.79 0.16 12.53
N ASN A 113 -10.89 0.21 11.75
CA ASN A 113 -11.28 1.30 10.87
C ASN A 113 -10.32 1.63 9.71
N PHE A 114 -9.48 0.71 9.26
CA PHE A 114 -8.68 0.92 8.04
C PHE A 114 -9.54 1.30 6.84
N ASP A 115 -9.03 2.15 5.95
CA ASP A 115 -9.68 2.46 4.68
C ASP A 115 -9.60 1.29 3.69
N SER A 116 -8.52 0.50 3.75
CA SER A 116 -8.28 -0.56 2.78
C SER A 116 -7.51 -1.75 3.37
N ILE A 117 -7.59 -2.88 2.65
CA ILE A 117 -6.86 -4.10 2.98
C ILE A 117 -6.31 -4.76 1.71
N THR A 118 -5.09 -5.30 1.76
CA THR A 118 -4.57 -6.13 0.68
C THR A 118 -5.16 -7.53 0.72
N VAL A 119 -5.58 -8.06 -0.44
CA VAL A 119 -6.30 -9.33 -0.60
C VAL A 119 -5.66 -10.17 -1.69
N ALA A 120 -5.58 -11.48 -1.47
CA ALA A 120 -5.08 -12.44 -2.44
C ALA A 120 -6.24 -13.03 -3.28
N PRO A 121 -6.13 -13.03 -4.63
CA PRO A 121 -7.23 -13.45 -5.51
C PRO A 121 -7.29 -14.95 -5.80
N TYR A 122 -6.35 -15.75 -5.30
CA TYR A 122 -6.15 -17.12 -5.76
C TYR A 122 -7.38 -18.04 -5.60
N MET A 123 -8.22 -17.79 -4.58
CA MET A 123 -9.48 -18.53 -4.40
C MET A 123 -10.67 -17.95 -5.18
N GLY A 124 -10.46 -16.94 -6.04
CA GLY A 124 -11.47 -16.39 -6.94
C GLY A 124 -12.37 -15.33 -6.28
N LYS A 125 -13.54 -15.11 -6.90
CA LYS A 125 -14.50 -14.06 -6.54
C LYS A 125 -14.86 -14.07 -5.05
N ASP A 126 -15.12 -15.24 -4.51
CA ASP A 126 -15.61 -15.43 -3.13
C ASP A 126 -14.60 -14.96 -2.07
N SER A 127 -13.32 -14.86 -2.45
CA SER A 127 -12.27 -14.37 -1.55
C SER A 127 -12.06 -12.85 -1.59
N VAL A 128 -12.71 -12.16 -2.53
CA VAL A 128 -12.54 -10.71 -2.74
C VAL A 128 -13.84 -9.95 -2.44
N THR A 129 -14.99 -10.44 -2.92
CA THR A 129 -16.26 -9.71 -2.80
C THR A 129 -16.67 -9.37 -1.37
N PRO A 130 -16.43 -10.20 -0.33
CA PRO A 130 -16.78 -9.82 1.04
C PRO A 130 -16.09 -8.56 1.54
N PHE A 131 -14.90 -8.22 1.01
CA PHE A 131 -14.21 -6.97 1.34
C PHE A 131 -14.76 -5.76 0.59
N LEU A 132 -15.46 -5.97 -0.53
CA LEU A 132 -16.07 -4.92 -1.35
C LEU A 132 -17.48 -4.53 -0.88
N GLU A 133 -18.07 -5.30 0.07
CA GLU A 133 -19.41 -5.03 0.62
C GLU A 133 -19.43 -3.92 1.66
N PHE A 134 -18.27 -3.45 2.13
CA PHE A 134 -18.15 -2.39 3.12
C PHE A 134 -18.09 -1.02 2.44
N GLU A 135 -19.10 -0.20 2.67
CA GLU A 135 -19.20 1.14 2.08
C GLU A 135 -18.00 2.02 2.47
N GLY A 136 -17.43 2.73 1.50
CA GLY A 136 -16.29 3.62 1.71
C GLY A 136 -14.96 2.90 2.00
N LYS A 137 -14.91 1.57 1.84
CA LYS A 137 -13.71 0.75 2.05
C LYS A 137 -13.20 0.18 0.72
N TRP A 138 -11.93 -0.24 0.70
CA TRP A 138 -11.26 -0.69 -0.50
C TRP A 138 -10.59 -2.06 -0.33
N ALA A 139 -10.71 -2.90 -1.33
CA ALA A 139 -9.85 -4.06 -1.50
C ALA A 139 -8.67 -3.70 -2.41
N ILE A 140 -7.44 -4.03 -2.00
CA ILE A 140 -6.24 -3.90 -2.83
C ILE A 140 -5.78 -5.29 -3.23
N LEU A 141 -6.06 -5.66 -4.48
CA LEU A 141 -5.89 -7.01 -4.97
C LEU A 141 -4.46 -7.26 -5.45
N LEU A 142 -3.85 -8.37 -5.03
CA LEU A 142 -2.55 -8.78 -5.57
C LEU A 142 -2.72 -9.17 -7.05
N ALA A 143 -2.11 -8.42 -7.96
CA ALA A 143 -2.15 -8.71 -9.38
C ALA A 143 -0.77 -9.16 -9.90
N LEU A 144 0.22 -8.25 -9.90
CA LEU A 144 1.56 -8.53 -10.38
C LEU A 144 2.58 -8.07 -9.34
N THR A 145 3.35 -9.00 -8.78
CA THR A 145 4.33 -8.70 -7.73
C THR A 145 5.76 -8.76 -8.27
N SER A 146 6.70 -8.10 -7.56
CA SER A 146 8.10 -7.97 -8.02
C SER A 146 9.04 -9.08 -7.53
N ASN A 147 8.58 -9.97 -6.65
CA ASN A 147 9.39 -11.06 -6.11
C ASN A 147 9.67 -12.14 -7.17
N PRO A 148 10.79 -12.87 -7.11
CA PRO A 148 11.12 -13.93 -8.07
C PRO A 148 10.04 -15.01 -8.20
N GLY A 149 9.39 -15.41 -7.10
CA GLY A 149 8.30 -16.40 -7.10
C GLY A 149 7.04 -15.99 -7.86
N SER A 150 6.92 -14.72 -8.31
CA SER A 150 5.84 -14.31 -9.21
C SER A 150 5.85 -15.09 -10.54
N LEU A 151 7.02 -15.60 -10.94
CA LEU A 151 7.16 -16.41 -12.15
C LEU A 151 6.47 -17.77 -12.04
N ASP A 152 6.27 -18.28 -10.83
CA ASP A 152 5.68 -19.61 -10.64
C ASP A 152 4.21 -19.67 -11.07
N PHE A 153 3.49 -18.56 -10.94
CA PHE A 153 2.04 -18.50 -11.25
C PHE A 153 1.65 -17.29 -12.08
N GLN A 154 2.07 -16.07 -11.70
CA GLN A 154 1.50 -14.84 -12.25
C GLN A 154 1.78 -14.68 -13.76
N LEU A 155 2.90 -15.19 -14.26
CA LEU A 155 3.29 -15.14 -15.66
C LEU A 155 3.00 -16.44 -16.42
N LEU A 156 2.38 -17.45 -15.80
CA LEU A 156 1.90 -18.62 -16.53
C LEU A 156 0.86 -18.20 -17.57
N GLN A 157 1.02 -18.68 -18.80
CA GLN A 157 0.14 -18.36 -19.91
C GLN A 157 -0.85 -19.49 -20.18
N ASP A 158 -2.07 -19.12 -20.52
CA ASP A 158 -3.06 -20.03 -21.07
C ASP A 158 -2.79 -20.37 -22.57
N ALA A 159 -3.66 -21.17 -23.17
CA ALA A 159 -3.54 -21.56 -24.56
C ALA A 159 -3.62 -20.39 -25.56
N SER A 160 -4.12 -19.22 -25.13
CA SER A 160 -4.17 -18.00 -25.95
C SER A 160 -2.93 -17.11 -25.77
N GLY A 161 -2.01 -17.48 -24.87
CA GLY A 161 -0.83 -16.68 -24.50
C GLY A 161 -1.10 -15.61 -23.43
N LYS A 162 -2.30 -15.61 -22.82
CA LYS A 162 -2.68 -14.66 -21.78
C LYS A 162 -2.14 -15.10 -20.44
N ALA A 163 -1.41 -14.21 -19.75
CA ALA A 163 -0.83 -14.49 -18.43
C ALA A 163 -1.91 -14.52 -17.33
N LEU A 164 -1.68 -15.31 -16.27
CA LEU A 164 -2.62 -15.45 -15.16
C LEU A 164 -2.95 -14.10 -14.51
N TYR A 165 -1.95 -13.21 -14.30
CA TYR A 165 -2.22 -11.89 -13.73
C TYR A 165 -3.19 -11.06 -14.58
N GLN A 166 -3.14 -11.18 -15.90
CA GLN A 166 -4.06 -10.51 -16.84
C GLN A 166 -5.48 -11.04 -16.70
N THR A 167 -5.61 -12.35 -16.47
CA THR A 167 -6.91 -12.98 -16.19
C THR A 167 -7.48 -12.51 -14.84
N VAL A 168 -6.62 -12.36 -13.82
CA VAL A 168 -7.02 -11.78 -12.52
C VAL A 168 -7.54 -10.35 -12.68
N LEU A 169 -6.81 -9.51 -13.43
CA LEU A 169 -7.23 -8.12 -13.71
C LEU A 169 -8.57 -8.07 -14.45
N GLU A 170 -8.77 -8.91 -15.47
CA GLU A 170 -10.02 -8.95 -16.23
C GLU A 170 -11.20 -9.38 -15.35
N LYS A 171 -11.05 -10.51 -14.64
CA LYS A 171 -12.13 -11.07 -13.83
C LYS A 171 -12.50 -10.16 -12.65
N SER A 172 -11.53 -9.53 -12.01
CA SER A 172 -11.79 -8.69 -10.85
C SER A 172 -12.56 -7.40 -11.17
N GLN A 173 -12.53 -6.91 -12.41
CA GLN A 173 -13.36 -5.78 -12.83
C GLN A 173 -14.87 -6.13 -12.87
N GLU A 174 -15.21 -7.41 -12.89
CA GLU A 174 -16.60 -7.87 -12.72
C GLU A 174 -17.03 -7.85 -11.24
N TRP A 175 -16.09 -7.76 -10.29
CA TRP A 175 -16.35 -7.86 -8.85
C TRP A 175 -16.37 -6.52 -8.15
N GLY A 176 -15.57 -5.57 -8.61
CA GLY A 176 -15.43 -4.24 -8.05
C GLY A 176 -15.24 -3.18 -9.13
N SER A 177 -15.10 -1.94 -8.70
CA SER A 177 -14.96 -0.78 -9.57
C SER A 177 -13.74 0.06 -9.18
N PRO A 178 -13.33 1.06 -9.98
CA PRO A 178 -12.28 2.01 -9.61
C PRO A 178 -12.55 2.79 -8.30
N GLU A 179 -13.75 2.70 -7.75
CA GLU A 179 -14.15 3.39 -6.51
C GLU A 179 -13.88 2.57 -5.25
N ASN A 180 -13.64 1.24 -5.38
CA ASN A 180 -13.45 0.35 -4.23
C ASN A 180 -12.43 -0.77 -4.45
N LEU A 181 -11.82 -0.84 -5.65
CA LEU A 181 -10.84 -1.86 -6.00
C LEU A 181 -9.56 -1.21 -6.51
N MET A 182 -8.43 -1.55 -5.92
CA MET A 182 -7.07 -1.20 -6.33
C MET A 182 -6.26 -2.47 -6.63
N TYR A 183 -5.09 -2.31 -7.25
CA TYR A 183 -4.20 -3.43 -7.54
C TYR A 183 -2.79 -3.21 -6.99
N VAL A 184 -2.18 -4.27 -6.44
CA VAL A 184 -0.74 -4.28 -6.18
C VAL A 184 -0.03 -4.59 -7.49
N VAL A 185 0.86 -3.66 -7.91
CA VAL A 185 1.67 -3.79 -9.13
C VAL A 185 3.12 -3.45 -8.81
N GLY A 186 4.03 -4.41 -8.96
CA GLY A 186 5.45 -4.23 -8.62
C GLY A 186 6.18 -3.23 -9.52
N ALA A 187 7.10 -2.45 -8.93
CA ALA A 187 7.83 -1.36 -9.59
C ALA A 187 8.97 -1.79 -10.52
N THR A 188 9.38 -3.07 -10.52
CA THR A 188 10.66 -3.50 -11.11
C THR A 188 10.68 -3.58 -12.64
N ARG A 189 9.53 -3.47 -13.30
CA ARG A 189 9.39 -3.54 -14.75
C ARG A 189 8.37 -2.50 -15.23
N GLY A 190 8.83 -1.30 -15.59
CA GLY A 190 7.97 -0.19 -16.02
C GLY A 190 7.02 -0.56 -17.17
N GLU A 191 7.50 -1.30 -18.17
CA GLU A 191 6.68 -1.74 -19.30
C GLU A 191 5.47 -2.58 -18.87
N LEU A 192 5.64 -3.49 -17.90
CA LEU A 192 4.55 -4.30 -17.37
C LEU A 192 3.52 -3.46 -16.59
N ILE A 193 3.96 -2.38 -15.93
CA ILE A 193 3.04 -1.41 -15.31
C ILE A 193 2.14 -0.80 -16.40
N GLY A 194 2.74 -0.44 -17.55
CA GLY A 194 2.00 0.09 -18.70
C GLY A 194 0.99 -0.91 -19.28
N GLU A 195 1.34 -2.20 -19.35
CA GLU A 195 0.39 -3.25 -19.79
C GLU A 195 -0.77 -3.40 -18.79
N VAL A 196 -0.49 -3.40 -17.48
CA VAL A 196 -1.54 -3.41 -16.45
C VAL A 196 -2.42 -2.16 -16.57
N ARG A 197 -1.82 -0.96 -16.76
CA ARG A 197 -2.57 0.30 -16.91
C ARG A 197 -3.53 0.29 -18.10
N LYS A 198 -3.12 -0.28 -19.24
CA LYS A 198 -4.01 -0.44 -20.41
C LYS A 198 -5.23 -1.28 -20.10
N GLN A 199 -5.08 -2.33 -19.29
CA GLN A 199 -6.16 -3.24 -18.97
C GLN A 199 -7.12 -2.68 -17.90
N VAL A 200 -6.61 -1.90 -16.94
CA VAL A 200 -7.35 -1.28 -15.83
C VAL A 200 -7.07 0.22 -15.75
N PRO A 201 -7.53 1.02 -16.73
CA PRO A 201 -7.10 2.39 -16.95
C PRO A 201 -7.41 3.34 -15.78
N GLU A 202 -8.52 3.11 -15.05
CA GLU A 202 -9.00 4.02 -14.03
C GLU A 202 -8.63 3.63 -12.59
N HIS A 203 -8.14 2.41 -12.37
CA HIS A 203 -7.87 1.91 -11.02
C HIS A 203 -6.58 2.49 -10.44
N PHE A 204 -6.56 2.67 -9.11
CA PHE A 204 -5.31 2.96 -8.40
C PHE A 204 -4.41 1.74 -8.31
N PHE A 205 -3.10 1.97 -8.35
CA PHE A 205 -2.07 0.95 -8.10
C PHE A 205 -1.34 1.26 -6.80
N LEU A 206 -1.25 0.27 -5.94
CA LEU A 206 -0.26 0.25 -4.87
C LEU A 206 1.02 -0.34 -5.44
N VAL A 207 2.08 0.47 -5.51
CA VAL A 207 3.34 0.12 -6.18
C VAL A 207 4.45 -0.03 -5.14
N PRO A 208 4.75 -1.25 -4.67
CA PRO A 208 5.88 -1.51 -3.80
C PRO A 208 7.18 -1.63 -4.60
N GLY A 209 8.32 -1.39 -3.94
CA GLY A 209 9.65 -1.71 -4.47
C GLY A 209 10.39 -0.58 -5.18
N VAL A 210 9.89 0.65 -5.12
CA VAL A 210 10.62 1.83 -5.61
C VAL A 210 11.83 2.10 -4.70
N GLY A 211 12.97 2.40 -5.29
CA GLY A 211 14.24 2.64 -4.61
C GLY A 211 14.87 1.35 -4.07
N ALA A 212 14.39 0.84 -2.93
CA ALA A 212 15.00 -0.28 -2.21
C ALA A 212 15.06 -1.63 -2.97
N GLN A 213 14.25 -1.80 -4.02
CA GLN A 213 14.23 -3.00 -4.87
C GLN A 213 14.63 -2.68 -6.33
N GLY A 214 15.17 -1.49 -6.58
CA GLY A 214 15.65 -1.07 -7.90
C GLY A 214 14.58 -0.52 -8.85
N GLY A 215 13.33 -0.33 -8.40
CA GLY A 215 12.28 0.32 -9.20
C GLY A 215 12.53 1.83 -9.32
N SER A 216 12.38 2.36 -10.54
CA SER A 216 12.49 3.79 -10.85
C SER A 216 11.15 4.49 -10.62
N LEU A 217 11.13 5.55 -9.80
CA LEU A 217 9.92 6.35 -9.58
C LEU A 217 9.46 7.02 -10.90
N ALA A 218 10.41 7.48 -11.71
CA ALA A 218 10.12 8.09 -13.00
C ALA A 218 9.45 7.11 -13.99
N ASP A 219 9.90 5.83 -14.03
CA ASP A 219 9.28 4.81 -14.87
C ASP A 219 7.89 4.44 -14.35
N VAL A 220 7.72 4.31 -13.03
CA VAL A 220 6.41 4.06 -12.42
C VAL A 220 5.42 5.17 -12.80
N ALA A 221 5.83 6.43 -12.71
CA ALA A 221 5.00 7.57 -13.09
C ALA A 221 4.70 7.56 -14.60
N ARG A 222 5.72 7.41 -15.44
CA ARG A 222 5.61 7.43 -16.91
C ARG A 222 4.62 6.37 -17.43
N PHE A 223 4.69 5.15 -16.90
CA PHE A 223 3.90 4.03 -17.40
C PHE A 223 2.60 3.80 -16.62
N GLY A 224 2.54 4.27 -15.38
CA GLY A 224 1.45 3.94 -14.47
C GLY A 224 0.48 5.07 -14.18
N MET A 225 0.82 6.35 -14.41
CA MET A 225 -0.12 7.46 -14.15
C MET A 225 -1.32 7.44 -15.07
N ASN A 226 -2.45 7.90 -14.54
CA ASN A 226 -3.67 8.22 -15.27
C ASN A 226 -4.15 9.65 -14.91
N SER A 227 -5.32 10.06 -15.41
CA SER A 227 -5.89 11.39 -15.19
C SER A 227 -6.13 11.79 -13.73
N SER A 228 -6.16 10.81 -12.80
CA SER A 228 -6.29 11.02 -11.35
C SER A 228 -5.02 10.60 -10.60
N CYS A 229 -3.84 10.72 -11.20
CA CYS A 229 -2.60 10.10 -10.75
C CYS A 229 -2.65 8.56 -10.80
N GLY A 230 -3.60 7.93 -10.11
CA GLY A 230 -3.82 6.48 -10.11
C GLY A 230 -2.71 5.64 -9.48
N LEU A 231 -1.83 6.25 -8.68
CA LEU A 231 -0.67 5.62 -8.06
C LEU A 231 -0.59 5.93 -6.57
N LEU A 232 -0.23 4.91 -5.78
CA LEU A 232 0.29 5.01 -4.42
C LEU A 232 1.65 4.29 -4.40
N VAL A 233 2.74 5.02 -4.37
CA VAL A 233 4.09 4.44 -4.37
C VAL A 233 4.54 4.20 -2.93
N ASN A 234 4.73 2.91 -2.58
CA ASN A 234 5.13 2.54 -1.24
C ASN A 234 6.65 2.58 -1.07
N SER A 235 7.11 3.41 -0.14
CA SER A 235 8.46 3.40 0.40
C SER A 235 8.42 3.09 1.90
N SER A 236 9.19 2.09 2.34
CA SER A 236 9.27 1.66 3.74
C SER A 236 10.69 1.87 4.27
N ARG A 237 11.57 0.88 4.07
CA ARG A 237 12.92 0.85 4.68
C ARG A 237 13.76 2.10 4.41
N GLY A 238 13.65 2.68 3.22
CA GLY A 238 14.37 3.91 2.85
C GLY A 238 13.95 5.14 3.67
N ILE A 239 12.75 5.12 4.25
CA ILE A 239 12.24 6.18 5.11
C ILE A 239 12.43 5.79 6.57
N ILE A 240 11.78 4.70 7.02
CA ILE A 240 11.67 4.41 8.46
C ILE A 240 12.98 3.94 9.12
N TYR A 241 13.93 3.44 8.33
CA TYR A 241 15.25 2.98 8.80
C TYR A 241 16.42 3.79 8.23
N ALA A 242 16.16 5.02 7.77
CA ALA A 242 17.20 5.91 7.24
C ALA A 242 18.22 6.33 8.32
N SER A 243 17.86 6.27 9.60
CA SER A 243 18.76 6.46 10.74
C SER A 243 18.38 5.52 11.89
N LYS A 244 19.36 5.18 12.73
CA LYS A 244 19.18 4.45 14.00
C LYS A 244 19.40 5.34 15.23
N GLU A 245 19.72 6.60 15.01
CA GLU A 245 20.03 7.56 16.06
C GLU A 245 18.75 8.17 16.67
N LYS A 246 18.89 9.00 17.69
CA LYS A 246 17.74 9.63 18.37
C LYS A 246 16.90 10.53 17.46
N ASP A 247 17.50 11.03 16.38
CA ASP A 247 16.82 11.88 15.40
C ASP A 247 16.20 11.11 14.22
N PHE A 248 16.04 9.79 14.35
CA PHE A 248 15.58 8.88 13.27
C PHE A 248 14.33 9.39 12.56
N ALA A 249 13.35 9.90 13.31
CA ALA A 249 12.09 10.38 12.75
C ALA A 249 12.29 11.67 11.93
N LYS A 250 13.20 12.56 12.36
CA LYS A 250 13.58 13.75 11.56
C LYS A 250 14.34 13.37 10.29
N VAL A 251 15.13 12.29 10.33
CA VAL A 251 15.77 11.75 9.13
C VAL A 251 14.71 11.16 8.20
N ALA A 252 13.74 10.39 8.74
CA ALA A 252 12.61 9.88 7.98
C ALA A 252 11.81 11.00 7.28
N ARG A 253 11.60 12.14 7.97
CA ARG A 253 10.99 13.34 7.37
C ARG A 253 11.77 13.82 6.15
N ARG A 254 13.10 13.93 6.24
CA ARG A 254 13.95 14.38 5.11
C ARG A 254 13.85 13.40 3.91
N GLU A 255 13.85 12.11 4.17
CA GLU A 255 13.72 11.12 3.09
C GLU A 255 12.32 11.11 2.44
N ALA A 256 11.26 11.28 3.25
CA ALA A 256 9.90 11.43 2.73
C ALA A 256 9.76 12.72 1.89
N GLN A 257 10.36 13.83 2.33
CA GLN A 257 10.37 15.10 1.60
C GLN A 257 11.08 14.99 0.26
N LYS A 258 12.24 14.35 0.18
CA LYS A 258 12.96 14.12 -1.10
C LYS A 258 12.09 13.37 -2.11
N LEU A 259 11.41 12.30 -1.66
CA LEU A 259 10.49 11.57 -2.53
C LEU A 259 9.29 12.43 -2.96
N GLN A 260 8.75 13.24 -2.06
CA GLN A 260 7.65 14.15 -2.39
C GLN A 260 8.09 15.21 -3.43
N GLU A 261 9.30 15.76 -3.31
CA GLU A 261 9.84 16.73 -4.27
C GLU A 261 9.96 16.10 -5.68
N GLU A 262 10.47 14.86 -5.79
CA GLU A 262 10.51 14.12 -7.05
C GLU A 262 9.10 13.82 -7.58
N MET A 263 8.16 13.42 -6.70
CA MET A 263 6.77 13.15 -7.05
C MET A 263 6.05 14.40 -7.57
N ARG A 264 6.32 15.57 -6.99
CA ARG A 264 5.76 16.85 -7.46
C ARG A 264 6.15 17.13 -8.91
N GLU A 265 7.44 16.99 -9.27
CA GLU A 265 7.90 17.17 -10.64
C GLU A 265 7.24 16.20 -11.62
N LEU A 266 6.98 14.97 -11.19
CA LEU A 266 6.31 13.96 -12.01
C LEU A 266 4.81 14.23 -12.15
N LEU A 267 4.14 14.70 -11.08
CA LEU A 267 2.75 15.17 -11.16
C LEU A 267 2.62 16.35 -12.12
N ASP A 268 3.51 17.35 -12.02
CA ASP A 268 3.54 18.51 -12.93
C ASP A 268 3.78 18.10 -14.39
N ARG A 269 4.48 16.98 -14.62
CA ARG A 269 4.78 16.49 -15.98
C ARG A 269 3.67 15.68 -16.62
N TYR A 270 2.93 14.88 -15.83
CA TYR A 270 2.04 13.85 -16.37
C TYR A 270 0.55 14.04 -16.03
N LEU A 271 0.19 14.99 -15.18
CA LEU A 271 -1.19 15.20 -14.72
C LEU A 271 -1.90 16.37 -15.41
N HIS A 272 -1.35 16.90 -16.50
CA HIS A 272 -1.90 18.04 -17.28
C HIS A 272 -2.85 17.59 -18.36
#